data_212b2feced8620764433fa1ab5a319f0
#
_entry.id   212b2feced8620764433fa1ab5a319f0
#
_cell.length_a   1.000
_cell.length_b   1.000
_cell.length_c   1.000
_cell.angle_alpha   90.00
_cell.angle_beta   90.00
_cell.angle_gamma   90.00
#
_symmetry.space_group_name_H-M   'P 1'
#
loop_
_entity.id
_entity.type
_entity.pdbx_description
1 polymer ?
#
loop_
_entity_poly.entity_id
_entity_poly.type
_entity_poly.pdbx_seq_one_letter_code
_entity_poly.pdbx_strand_id
1 'polypeptide(L)'
;MEEGSLRKYSVIIPVYNRPDELQELLACLAEQTFKNFEVIIVEDGSRETAEHVVKSFHAVLDIHYFFKVNGGQGFARNHGFERAKGDYFILLDSDALIEPNYLSIVDNRLNSNYVDLYGGPDTDHPSFSPIQKAISYSMTSFFTTGGIRGKKNNMGGTFHPRSFNMGLSRKVWKTTGGFLTSRMGEDILFSIGAIRLGFKSALIPEAFIYHKRRTKFSQFFKQLKF
;
A
#
# COMPACT_ATOMS: atom_id res chain seq x y z
N MET A 1 15.13 14.42 -26.78
CA MET A 1 14.11 13.58 -26.13
C MET A 1 14.85 12.33 -25.70
N GLU A 2 15.23 12.23 -24.42
CA GLU A 2 15.80 11.00 -23.88
C GLU A 2 14.74 9.91 -23.96
N GLU A 3 15.07 8.77 -24.59
CA GLU A 3 14.23 7.58 -24.57
C GLU A 3 13.90 7.28 -23.10
N GLY A 4 12.62 7.32 -22.77
CA GLY A 4 12.17 7.17 -21.39
C GLY A 4 12.59 5.83 -20.82
N SER A 5 13.60 5.86 -19.98
CA SER A 5 13.94 4.72 -19.13
C SER A 5 12.67 4.27 -18.42
N LEU A 6 12.27 3.03 -18.64
CA LEU A 6 11.07 2.44 -18.04
C LEU A 6 11.21 2.54 -16.51
N ARG A 7 10.33 3.30 -15.84
CA ARG A 7 10.36 3.47 -14.38
C ARG A 7 10.29 2.11 -13.68
N LYS A 8 11.25 1.81 -12.79
CA LYS A 8 11.20 0.62 -11.96
C LYS A 8 10.44 0.92 -10.67
N TYR A 9 9.50 0.05 -10.31
CA TYR A 9 8.74 0.14 -9.06
C TYR A 9 9.29 -0.81 -8.01
N SER A 10 9.19 -0.43 -6.73
CA SER A 10 9.38 -1.33 -5.60
C SER A 10 8.06 -1.39 -4.81
N VAL A 11 7.41 -2.54 -4.82
CA VAL A 11 6.21 -2.80 -4.02
C VAL A 11 6.66 -3.23 -2.63
N ILE A 12 6.34 -2.43 -1.61
CA ILE A 12 6.80 -2.64 -0.22
C ILE A 12 5.61 -3.07 0.63
N ILE A 13 5.72 -4.24 1.26
CA ILE A 13 4.65 -4.88 2.01
C ILE A 13 5.14 -5.21 3.41
N PRO A 14 4.67 -4.48 4.45
CA PRO A 14 4.89 -4.87 5.83
C PRO A 14 3.99 -6.05 6.20
N VAL A 15 4.54 -7.06 6.89
CA VAL A 15 3.80 -8.27 7.28
C VAL A 15 3.95 -8.48 8.79
N TYR A 16 2.85 -8.84 9.47
CA TYR A 16 2.86 -9.24 10.86
C TYR A 16 1.79 -10.31 11.16
N ASN A 17 2.21 -11.57 11.34
CA ASN A 17 1.34 -12.74 11.60
C ASN A 17 0.21 -12.90 10.57
N ARG A 18 0.52 -12.81 9.27
CA ARG A 18 -0.46 -12.87 8.17
C ARG A 18 0.10 -13.58 6.93
N PRO A 19 0.59 -14.82 7.03
CA PRO A 19 1.13 -15.53 5.88
C PRO A 19 0.05 -15.79 4.81
N ASP A 20 -1.18 -16.13 5.20
CA ASP A 20 -2.26 -16.46 4.27
C ASP A 20 -2.68 -15.23 3.44
N GLU A 21 -2.87 -14.08 4.09
CA GLU A 21 -3.21 -12.85 3.38
C GLU A 21 -2.08 -12.41 2.45
N LEU A 22 -0.82 -12.55 2.87
CA LEU A 22 0.32 -12.27 2.01
C LEU A 22 0.33 -13.18 0.78
N GLN A 23 0.01 -14.47 0.92
CA GLN A 23 -0.05 -15.41 -0.21
C GLN A 23 -1.05 -14.94 -1.27
N GLU A 24 -2.22 -14.47 -0.85
CA GLU A 24 -3.24 -13.94 -1.77
C GLU A 24 -2.75 -12.68 -2.52
N LEU A 25 -2.10 -11.74 -1.81
CA LEU A 25 -1.54 -10.55 -2.44
C LEU A 25 -0.41 -10.89 -3.42
N LEU A 26 0.48 -11.82 -3.06
CA LEU A 26 1.56 -12.26 -3.95
C LEU A 26 1.04 -12.94 -5.21
N ALA A 27 -0.06 -13.68 -5.13
CA ALA A 27 -0.73 -14.24 -6.30
C ALA A 27 -1.24 -13.11 -7.23
N CYS A 28 -1.88 -12.07 -6.68
CA CYS A 28 -2.30 -10.90 -7.47
C CYS A 28 -1.10 -10.16 -8.09
N LEU A 29 0.04 -10.08 -7.40
CA LEU A 29 1.26 -9.45 -7.93
C LEU A 29 1.90 -10.29 -9.05
N ALA A 30 1.86 -11.61 -8.97
CA ALA A 30 2.35 -12.49 -10.04
C ALA A 30 1.54 -12.31 -11.34
N GLU A 31 0.25 -12.01 -11.24
CA GLU A 31 -0.67 -11.78 -12.36
C GLU A 31 -0.58 -10.37 -12.96
N GLN A 32 0.19 -9.43 -12.39
CA GLN A 32 0.29 -8.07 -12.91
C GLN A 32 0.75 -8.06 -14.38
N THR A 33 0.08 -7.25 -15.20
CA THR A 33 0.42 -7.06 -16.62
C THR A 33 1.69 -6.22 -16.81
N PHE A 34 1.96 -5.28 -15.92
CA PHE A 34 3.22 -4.53 -15.87
C PHE A 34 4.27 -5.34 -15.10
N LYS A 35 5.47 -5.52 -15.67
CA LYS A 35 6.49 -6.44 -15.10
C LYS A 35 7.75 -5.77 -14.56
N ASN A 36 7.95 -4.44 -14.78
CA ASN A 36 9.17 -3.78 -14.30
C ASN A 36 9.07 -3.34 -12.84
N PHE A 37 8.95 -4.32 -11.94
CA PHE A 37 8.89 -4.08 -10.50
C PHE A 37 9.59 -5.18 -9.71
N GLU A 38 9.95 -4.86 -8.48
CA GLU A 38 10.39 -5.80 -7.45
C GLU A 38 9.41 -5.76 -6.27
N VAL A 39 9.40 -6.82 -5.47
CA VAL A 39 8.58 -6.93 -4.25
C VAL A 39 9.49 -7.02 -3.03
N ILE A 40 9.27 -6.14 -2.06
CA ILE A 40 10.02 -6.09 -0.80
C ILE A 40 9.07 -6.46 0.34
N ILE A 41 9.26 -7.65 0.89
CA ILE A 41 8.51 -8.12 2.06
C ILE A 41 9.30 -7.80 3.31
N VAL A 42 8.67 -7.10 4.26
CA VAL A 42 9.27 -6.81 5.57
C VAL A 42 8.44 -7.45 6.67
N GLU A 43 8.94 -8.55 7.20
CA GLU A 43 8.34 -9.27 8.32
C GLU A 43 8.67 -8.52 9.63
N ASP A 44 7.67 -7.96 10.27
CA ASP A 44 7.83 -7.11 11.47
C ASP A 44 7.71 -7.91 12.78
N GLY A 45 8.55 -8.93 12.93
CA GLY A 45 8.66 -9.73 14.17
C GLY A 45 7.48 -10.67 14.40
N SER A 46 6.96 -11.28 13.37
CA SER A 46 5.90 -12.28 13.45
C SER A 46 6.34 -13.52 14.23
N ARG A 47 5.39 -14.15 14.92
CA ARG A 47 5.57 -15.50 15.49
C ARG A 47 5.41 -16.56 14.39
N GLU A 48 4.43 -16.36 13.53
CA GLU A 48 4.21 -17.16 12.34
C GLU A 48 4.71 -16.33 11.15
N THR A 49 5.86 -16.75 10.62
CA THR A 49 6.52 -16.01 9.53
C THR A 49 5.98 -16.42 8.17
N ALA A 50 5.99 -15.47 7.23
CA ALA A 50 5.57 -15.69 5.85
C ALA A 50 6.73 -16.11 4.92
N GLU A 51 7.90 -16.45 5.45
CA GLU A 51 9.08 -16.79 4.64
C GLU A 51 8.83 -17.96 3.68
N HIS A 52 8.10 -18.98 4.13
CA HIS A 52 7.73 -20.14 3.31
C HIS A 52 6.81 -19.75 2.13
N VAL A 53 5.90 -18.80 2.35
CA VAL A 53 5.06 -18.23 1.29
C VAL A 53 5.92 -17.50 0.27
N VAL A 54 6.82 -16.61 0.72
CA VAL A 54 7.69 -15.84 -0.17
C VAL A 54 8.53 -16.77 -1.05
N LYS A 55 9.09 -17.85 -0.48
CA LYS A 55 9.89 -18.84 -1.21
C LYS A 55 9.13 -19.46 -2.39
N SER A 56 7.82 -19.66 -2.28
CA SER A 56 7.01 -20.25 -3.36
C SER A 56 6.83 -19.32 -4.57
N PHE A 57 7.09 -18.02 -4.43
CA PHE A 57 6.96 -17.03 -5.50
C PHE A 57 8.29 -16.62 -6.16
N HIS A 58 9.45 -17.11 -5.70
CA HIS A 58 10.75 -16.75 -6.27
C HIS A 58 10.91 -17.06 -7.77
N ALA A 59 10.18 -18.05 -8.29
CA ALA A 59 10.23 -18.40 -9.70
C ALA A 59 9.46 -17.42 -10.61
N VAL A 60 8.54 -16.61 -10.04
CA VAL A 60 7.60 -15.77 -10.81
C VAL A 60 7.69 -14.28 -10.48
N LEU A 61 8.31 -13.91 -9.34
CA LEU A 61 8.48 -12.53 -8.88
C LEU A 61 9.95 -12.24 -8.53
N ASP A 62 10.42 -11.02 -8.86
CA ASP A 62 11.64 -10.44 -8.26
C ASP A 62 11.30 -10.03 -6.82
N ILE A 63 11.41 -10.97 -5.87
CA ILE A 63 10.91 -10.83 -4.51
C ILE A 63 12.03 -11.00 -3.49
N HIS A 64 12.06 -10.10 -2.50
CA HIS A 64 13.05 -10.08 -1.42
C HIS A 64 12.33 -10.08 -0.06
N TYR A 65 12.82 -10.92 0.85
CA TYR A 65 12.27 -11.07 2.20
C TYR A 65 13.27 -10.60 3.26
N PHE A 66 12.80 -9.77 4.17
CA PHE A 66 13.58 -9.24 5.29
C PHE A 66 12.80 -9.38 6.60
N PHE A 67 13.45 -10.00 7.58
CA PHE A 67 12.91 -10.09 8.94
C PHE A 67 13.52 -9.00 9.83
N LYS A 68 12.71 -8.37 10.68
CA LYS A 68 13.17 -7.44 11.71
C LYS A 68 12.38 -7.64 13.00
N VAL A 69 12.95 -7.20 14.12
CA VAL A 69 12.23 -7.13 15.39
C VAL A 69 11.02 -6.19 15.25
N ASN A 70 9.88 -6.56 15.87
CA ASN A 70 8.65 -5.78 15.79
C ASN A 70 8.87 -4.33 16.24
N GLY A 71 8.55 -3.41 15.36
CA GLY A 71 8.64 -1.97 15.59
C GLY A 71 7.41 -1.21 15.10
N GLY A 72 6.49 -1.91 14.45
CA GLY A 72 5.28 -1.35 13.85
C GLY A 72 5.43 -1.04 12.36
N GLN A 73 4.29 -0.91 11.71
CA GLN A 73 4.16 -0.86 10.24
C GLN A 73 4.93 0.30 9.59
N GLY A 74 4.99 1.49 10.21
CA GLY A 74 5.73 2.63 9.67
C GLY A 74 7.23 2.34 9.57
N PHE A 75 7.82 1.76 10.62
CA PHE A 75 9.24 1.39 10.61
C PHE A 75 9.54 0.16 9.76
N ALA A 76 8.56 -0.75 9.58
CA ALA A 76 8.70 -1.84 8.61
C ALA A 76 8.76 -1.28 7.17
N ARG A 77 7.93 -0.29 6.82
CA ARG A 77 8.00 0.39 5.52
C ARG A 77 9.34 1.11 5.33
N ASN A 78 9.85 1.81 6.37
CA ASN A 78 11.19 2.44 6.30
C ASN A 78 12.28 1.42 5.99
N HIS A 79 12.24 0.27 6.64
CA HIS A 79 13.16 -0.83 6.40
C HIS A 79 13.10 -1.33 4.94
N GLY A 80 11.91 -1.33 4.35
CA GLY A 80 11.69 -1.63 2.94
C GLY A 80 12.26 -0.55 2.01
N PHE A 81 12.07 0.73 2.32
CA PHE A 81 12.61 1.84 1.52
C PHE A 81 14.13 1.79 1.38
N GLU A 82 14.83 1.45 2.47
CA GLU A 82 16.31 1.34 2.47
C GLU A 82 16.81 0.25 1.52
N ARG A 83 16.02 -0.78 1.26
CA ARG A 83 16.37 -1.96 0.46
C ARG A 83 15.85 -1.93 -0.96
N ALA A 84 14.87 -1.07 -1.20
CA ALA A 84 14.24 -0.90 -2.50
C ALA A 84 15.22 -0.34 -3.53
N LYS A 85 15.17 -0.82 -4.78
CA LYS A 85 15.99 -0.39 -5.91
C LYS A 85 15.22 0.47 -6.92
N GLY A 86 13.88 0.44 -6.88
CA GLY A 86 13.02 1.17 -7.79
C GLY A 86 13.07 2.68 -7.60
N ASP A 87 12.61 3.42 -8.61
CA ASP A 87 12.56 4.88 -8.61
C ASP A 87 11.33 5.41 -7.89
N TYR A 88 10.31 4.57 -7.83
CA TYR A 88 9.02 4.87 -7.22
C TYR A 88 8.57 3.69 -6.36
N PHE A 89 8.13 3.97 -5.14
CA PHE A 89 7.69 2.98 -4.18
C PHE A 89 6.18 2.90 -4.13
N ILE A 90 5.66 1.68 -4.03
CA ILE A 90 4.23 1.41 -3.88
C ILE A 90 4.04 0.65 -2.57
N LEU A 91 3.28 1.23 -1.65
CA LEU A 91 2.95 0.64 -0.36
C LEU A 91 1.60 -0.06 -0.47
N LEU A 92 1.58 -1.32 -0.10
CA LEU A 92 0.36 -2.11 0.04
C LEU A 92 0.38 -2.79 1.42
N ASP A 93 -0.78 -2.87 2.07
CA ASP A 93 -0.94 -3.71 3.26
C ASP A 93 -1.07 -5.18 2.83
N SER A 94 -0.60 -6.12 3.66
CA SER A 94 -0.59 -7.56 3.34
C SER A 94 -1.98 -8.17 3.11
N ASP A 95 -3.05 -7.50 3.54
CA ASP A 95 -4.44 -7.90 3.35
C ASP A 95 -5.14 -7.17 2.18
N ALA A 96 -4.36 -6.57 1.28
CA ALA A 96 -4.86 -5.99 0.03
C ALA A 96 -4.96 -7.05 -1.08
N LEU A 97 -5.98 -6.92 -1.94
CA LEU A 97 -6.06 -7.61 -3.23
C LEU A 97 -6.10 -6.55 -4.32
N ILE A 98 -5.42 -6.79 -5.44
CA ILE A 98 -5.31 -5.86 -6.55
C ILE A 98 -5.68 -6.52 -7.88
N GLU A 99 -6.22 -5.73 -8.80
CA GLU A 99 -6.52 -6.19 -10.16
C GLU A 99 -5.24 -6.39 -10.98
N PRO A 100 -5.23 -7.26 -12.00
CA PRO A 100 -4.04 -7.55 -12.81
C PRO A 100 -3.46 -6.33 -13.54
N ASN A 101 -4.23 -5.29 -13.73
CA ASN A 101 -3.82 -4.05 -14.39
C ASN A 101 -3.45 -2.90 -13.44
N TYR A 102 -3.42 -3.14 -12.12
CA TYR A 102 -3.18 -2.10 -11.11
C TYR A 102 -1.87 -1.34 -11.35
N LEU A 103 -0.74 -2.06 -11.52
CA LEU A 103 0.56 -1.42 -11.77
C LEU A 103 0.61 -0.70 -13.12
N SER A 104 -0.04 -1.24 -14.15
CA SER A 104 -0.16 -0.58 -15.45
C SER A 104 -0.95 0.74 -15.36
N ILE A 105 -2.03 0.77 -14.58
CA ILE A 105 -2.81 1.99 -14.33
C ILE A 105 -1.93 3.04 -13.64
N VAL A 106 -1.20 2.65 -12.61
CA VAL A 106 -0.29 3.55 -11.89
C VAL A 106 0.77 4.10 -12.83
N ASP A 107 1.43 3.25 -13.62
CA ASP A 107 2.49 3.66 -14.54
C ASP A 107 1.96 4.63 -15.62
N ASN A 108 0.85 4.30 -16.26
CA ASN A 108 0.22 5.15 -17.27
C ASN A 108 -0.15 6.52 -16.70
N ARG A 109 -0.69 6.55 -15.46
CA ARG A 109 -1.07 7.80 -14.82
C ARG A 109 0.15 8.65 -14.48
N LEU A 110 1.21 8.05 -13.95
CA LEU A 110 2.46 8.75 -13.64
C LEU A 110 3.22 9.22 -14.88
N ASN A 111 3.09 8.52 -16.01
CA ASN A 111 3.68 8.94 -17.30
C ASN A 111 2.90 10.10 -17.92
N SER A 112 1.56 10.12 -17.80
CA SER A 112 0.72 11.20 -18.35
C SER A 112 0.68 12.44 -17.45
N ASN A 113 0.70 12.28 -16.14
CA ASN A 113 0.63 13.36 -15.16
C ASN A 113 1.38 12.98 -13.89
N TYR A 114 2.69 13.23 -13.89
CA TYR A 114 3.57 12.87 -12.77
C TYR A 114 3.18 13.59 -11.48
N VAL A 115 3.17 12.83 -10.39
CA VAL A 115 3.06 13.32 -9.02
C VAL A 115 4.08 12.62 -8.14
N ASP A 116 4.51 13.30 -7.08
CA ASP A 116 5.50 12.76 -6.14
C ASP A 116 4.89 11.74 -5.18
N LEU A 117 3.60 11.92 -4.85
CA LEU A 117 2.81 10.98 -4.06
C LEU A 117 1.46 10.72 -4.74
N TYR A 118 0.98 9.49 -4.64
CA TYR A 118 -0.43 9.20 -4.95
C TYR A 118 -1.05 8.33 -3.86
N GLY A 119 -2.36 8.28 -3.84
CA GLY A 119 -3.14 7.25 -3.16
C GLY A 119 -4.26 6.77 -4.03
N GLY A 120 -4.68 5.54 -3.84
CA GLY A 120 -5.87 4.97 -4.44
C GLY A 120 -6.93 4.66 -3.36
N PRO A 121 -8.21 4.58 -3.75
CA PRO A 121 -9.29 4.21 -2.83
C PRO A 121 -9.23 2.73 -2.46
N ASP A 122 -9.88 2.37 -1.36
CA ASP A 122 -10.23 0.98 -1.08
C ASP A 122 -11.71 0.73 -1.40
N THR A 123 -12.03 -0.51 -1.77
CA THR A 123 -13.39 -0.93 -2.13
C THR A 123 -13.66 -2.37 -1.69
N ASP A 124 -14.90 -2.82 -1.85
CA ASP A 124 -15.32 -4.17 -1.51
C ASP A 124 -15.11 -5.13 -2.67
N HIS A 125 -14.49 -6.26 -2.40
CA HIS A 125 -14.45 -7.35 -3.38
C HIS A 125 -15.83 -8.04 -3.47
N PRO A 126 -16.29 -8.43 -4.67
CA PRO A 126 -17.59 -9.13 -4.83
C PRO A 126 -17.73 -10.38 -3.97
N SER A 127 -16.64 -11.13 -3.73
CA SER A 127 -16.61 -12.36 -2.92
C SER A 127 -16.66 -12.11 -1.40
N PHE A 128 -16.56 -10.86 -0.92
CA PHE A 128 -16.55 -10.59 0.52
C PHE A 128 -17.90 -10.94 1.15
N SER A 129 -17.83 -11.50 2.36
CA SER A 129 -19.03 -11.84 3.14
C SER A 129 -19.87 -10.60 3.48
N PRO A 130 -21.15 -10.74 3.79
CA PRO A 130 -22.00 -9.62 4.20
C PRO A 130 -21.43 -8.83 5.38
N ILE A 131 -20.76 -9.50 6.34
CA ILE A 131 -20.11 -8.86 7.48
C ILE A 131 -18.91 -8.00 7.02
N GLN A 132 -18.09 -8.52 6.14
CA GLN A 132 -16.96 -7.76 5.59
C GLN A 132 -17.44 -6.55 4.80
N LYS A 133 -18.48 -6.69 3.97
CA LYS A 133 -19.10 -5.58 3.24
C LYS A 133 -19.68 -4.51 4.17
N ALA A 134 -20.36 -4.93 5.25
CA ALA A 134 -20.88 -4.01 6.25
C ALA A 134 -19.76 -3.24 6.99
N ILE A 135 -18.67 -3.92 7.37
CA ILE A 135 -17.51 -3.29 7.99
C ILE A 135 -16.83 -2.32 6.99
N SER A 136 -16.67 -2.71 5.74
CA SER A 136 -16.10 -1.85 4.71
C SER A 136 -16.95 -0.62 4.48
N TYR A 137 -18.27 -0.78 4.32
CA TYR A 137 -19.19 0.36 4.22
C TYR A 137 -19.05 1.32 5.40
N SER A 138 -18.95 0.79 6.64
CA SER A 138 -18.76 1.64 7.82
C SER A 138 -17.43 2.41 7.81
N MET A 139 -16.39 1.88 7.17
CA MET A 139 -15.05 2.50 7.10
C MET A 139 -14.86 3.41 5.87
N THR A 140 -15.70 3.28 4.85
CA THR A 140 -15.60 4.07 3.60
C THR A 140 -16.74 5.10 3.45
N SER A 141 -17.81 4.97 4.25
CA SER A 141 -18.96 5.86 4.22
C SER A 141 -18.59 7.29 4.57
N PHE A 142 -19.25 8.24 3.90
CA PHE A 142 -19.13 9.66 4.20
C PHE A 142 -19.51 9.98 5.65
N PHE A 143 -20.54 9.33 6.19
CA PHE A 143 -21.04 9.58 7.56
C PHE A 143 -20.09 9.14 8.67
N THR A 144 -19.19 8.19 8.40
CA THR A 144 -18.30 7.63 9.43
C THR A 144 -16.87 8.15 9.33
N THR A 145 -16.37 8.37 8.11
CA THR A 145 -14.98 8.75 7.87
C THR A 145 -14.82 10.00 6.98
N GLY A 146 -15.92 10.75 6.75
CA GLY A 146 -15.91 11.86 5.79
C GLY A 146 -15.63 11.39 4.35
N GLY A 147 -15.78 10.10 4.07
CA GLY A 147 -15.51 9.50 2.77
C GLY A 147 -14.02 9.49 2.36
N ILE A 148 -13.09 9.70 3.29
CA ILE A 148 -11.64 9.82 3.00
C ILE A 148 -11.07 8.56 2.34
N ARG A 149 -11.59 7.37 2.67
CA ARG A 149 -11.09 6.09 2.15
C ARG A 149 -11.75 5.64 0.84
N GLY A 150 -13.04 5.91 0.67
CA GLY A 150 -13.83 5.44 -0.48
C GLY A 150 -14.05 6.49 -1.58
N LYS A 151 -13.44 7.67 -1.50
CA LYS A 151 -13.67 8.74 -2.49
C LYS A 151 -13.03 8.40 -3.83
N LYS A 152 -13.87 8.42 -4.87
CA LYS A 152 -13.43 8.39 -6.27
C LYS A 152 -13.09 9.79 -6.81
N ASN A 153 -13.47 10.85 -6.12
CA ASN A 153 -13.24 12.24 -6.52
C ASN A 153 -12.62 13.05 -5.36
N ASN A 154 -11.61 13.84 -5.65
CA ASN A 154 -11.13 14.83 -4.72
C ASN A 154 -12.11 16.01 -4.69
N MET A 155 -12.82 16.21 -3.58
CA MET A 155 -13.82 17.28 -3.43
C MET A 155 -13.22 18.67 -3.14
N GLY A 156 -12.01 18.92 -3.68
CA GLY A 156 -11.24 20.14 -3.42
C GLY A 156 -10.26 19.99 -2.25
N GLY A 157 -9.22 20.81 -2.27
CA GLY A 157 -8.14 20.76 -1.30
C GLY A 157 -7.03 19.76 -1.63
N THR A 158 -6.04 19.70 -0.75
CA THR A 158 -4.87 18.84 -0.92
C THR A 158 -5.22 17.40 -0.57
N PHE A 159 -4.89 16.46 -1.44
CA PHE A 159 -5.11 15.04 -1.19
C PHE A 159 -4.00 14.47 -0.30
N HIS A 160 -4.38 13.76 0.75
CA HIS A 160 -3.46 13.10 1.69
C HIS A 160 -3.50 11.57 1.50
N PRO A 161 -2.51 10.98 0.79
CA PRO A 161 -2.43 9.55 0.60
C PRO A 161 -2.38 8.77 1.92
N ARG A 162 -2.97 7.59 1.94
CA ARG A 162 -2.98 6.67 3.07
C ARG A 162 -2.14 5.44 2.75
N SER A 163 -1.37 4.97 3.70
CA SER A 163 -0.33 3.95 3.50
C SER A 163 -0.83 2.56 3.08
N PHE A 164 -2.11 2.27 3.22
CA PHE A 164 -2.68 1.01 2.75
C PHE A 164 -2.68 0.87 1.21
N ASN A 165 -2.65 2.01 0.49
CA ASN A 165 -2.56 2.11 -0.97
C ASN A 165 -1.94 3.46 -1.33
N MET A 166 -0.63 3.56 -1.21
CA MET A 166 0.13 4.80 -1.41
C MET A 166 1.31 4.55 -2.32
N GLY A 167 1.52 5.44 -3.28
CA GLY A 167 2.79 5.52 -3.99
C GLY A 167 3.56 6.79 -3.65
N LEU A 168 4.89 6.68 -3.66
CA LEU A 168 5.78 7.83 -3.46
C LEU A 168 7.09 7.68 -4.23
N SER A 169 7.61 8.80 -4.73
CA SER A 169 8.92 8.81 -5.39
C SER A 169 10.06 8.57 -4.39
N ARG A 170 11.15 7.98 -4.85
CA ARG A 170 12.40 7.84 -4.06
C ARG A 170 12.87 9.20 -3.51
N LYS A 171 12.64 10.29 -4.26
CA LYS A 171 12.98 11.65 -3.83
C LYS A 171 12.20 12.05 -2.57
N VAL A 172 10.90 11.74 -2.49
CA VAL A 172 10.08 11.99 -1.28
C VAL A 172 10.69 11.30 -0.07
N TRP A 173 10.97 10.00 -0.18
CA TRP A 173 11.59 9.24 0.91
C TRP A 173 12.93 9.87 1.35
N LYS A 174 13.84 10.12 0.41
CA LYS A 174 15.15 10.70 0.74
C LYS A 174 15.06 12.07 1.42
N THR A 175 14.06 12.88 1.07
CA THR A 175 13.88 14.22 1.64
C THR A 175 13.19 14.19 2.99
N THR A 176 12.20 13.30 3.19
CA THR A 176 11.41 13.21 4.43
C THR A 176 12.05 12.32 5.49
N GLY A 177 12.94 11.38 5.09
CA GLY A 177 13.47 10.34 5.97
C GLY A 177 12.50 9.19 6.24
N GLY A 178 11.31 9.19 5.60
CA GLY A 178 10.29 8.16 5.77
C GLY A 178 9.30 8.42 6.91
N PHE A 179 8.74 7.36 7.46
CA PHE A 179 7.76 7.44 8.54
C PHE A 179 8.43 7.73 9.88
N LEU A 180 8.02 8.80 10.56
CA LEU A 180 8.60 9.23 11.85
C LEU A 180 7.97 8.52 13.05
N THR A 181 6.79 7.92 12.88
CA THR A 181 6.07 7.14 13.89
C THR A 181 5.71 5.77 13.36
N SER A 182 5.42 4.83 14.27
CA SER A 182 5.33 3.42 13.87
C SER A 182 3.91 2.87 13.71
N ARG A 183 2.89 3.45 14.37
CA ARG A 183 1.58 2.78 14.48
C ARG A 183 0.37 3.64 14.18
N MET A 184 0.15 4.77 14.84
CA MET A 184 -1.08 5.55 14.68
C MET A 184 -0.83 6.86 13.93
N GLY A 185 -1.55 7.08 12.81
CA GLY A 185 -1.49 8.31 12.05
C GLY A 185 -0.17 8.56 11.32
N GLU A 186 0.71 7.53 11.24
CA GLU A 186 2.01 7.62 10.58
C GLU A 186 1.89 8.05 9.13
N ASP A 187 0.87 7.57 8.43
CA ASP A 187 0.60 7.88 7.03
C ASP A 187 0.12 9.33 6.83
N ILE A 188 -0.75 9.83 7.71
CA ILE A 188 -1.20 11.22 7.66
C ILE A 188 -0.05 12.17 7.97
N LEU A 189 0.72 11.91 9.04
CA LEU A 189 1.88 12.73 9.39
C LEU A 189 2.90 12.75 8.25
N PHE A 190 3.17 11.60 7.64
CA PHE A 190 4.07 11.49 6.51
C PHE A 190 3.58 12.29 5.31
N SER A 191 2.31 12.13 4.91
CA SER A 191 1.74 12.84 3.76
C SER A 191 1.67 14.35 3.98
N ILE A 192 1.28 14.82 5.18
CA ILE A 192 1.31 16.24 5.53
C ILE A 192 2.73 16.78 5.46
N GLY A 193 3.71 16.06 6.02
CA GLY A 193 5.11 16.46 6.00
C GLY A 193 5.64 16.61 4.57
N ALA A 194 5.41 15.63 3.72
CA ALA A 194 5.82 15.65 2.32
C ALA A 194 5.17 16.82 1.55
N ILE A 195 3.86 17.04 1.72
CA ILE A 195 3.13 18.11 1.06
C ILE A 195 3.64 19.49 1.51
N ARG A 196 3.93 19.67 2.80
CA ARG A 196 4.54 20.93 3.33
C ARG A 196 5.93 21.22 2.75
N LEU A 197 6.66 20.18 2.35
CA LEU A 197 7.94 20.31 1.64
C LEU A 197 7.77 20.59 0.13
N GLY A 198 6.54 20.79 -0.35
CA GLY A 198 6.23 21.15 -1.73
C GLY A 198 6.04 19.99 -2.69
N PHE A 199 6.02 18.75 -2.20
CA PHE A 199 5.74 17.57 -3.04
C PHE A 199 4.28 17.53 -3.47
N LYS A 200 4.05 17.18 -4.75
CA LYS A 200 2.70 17.08 -5.33
C LYS A 200 2.07 15.74 -4.99
N SER A 201 0.83 15.79 -4.52
CA SER A 201 0.04 14.58 -4.25
C SER A 201 -1.24 14.55 -5.09
N ALA A 202 -1.68 13.35 -5.49
CA ALA A 202 -2.93 13.16 -6.20
C ALA A 202 -3.65 11.86 -5.80
N LEU A 203 -4.95 11.84 -6.01
CA LEU A 203 -5.75 10.62 -6.02
C LEU A 203 -5.68 10.00 -7.42
N ILE A 204 -5.45 8.68 -7.49
CA ILE A 204 -5.63 7.87 -8.70
C ILE A 204 -6.83 6.95 -8.46
N PRO A 205 -8.04 7.36 -8.87
CA PRO A 205 -9.27 6.62 -8.53
C PRO A 205 -9.30 5.21 -9.12
N GLU A 206 -8.63 5.01 -10.26
CA GLU A 206 -8.57 3.74 -10.97
C GLU A 206 -7.59 2.74 -10.33
N ALA A 207 -6.62 3.23 -9.54
CA ALA A 207 -5.69 2.40 -8.77
C ALA A 207 -6.30 2.03 -7.41
N PHE A 208 -7.49 1.46 -7.42
CA PHE A 208 -8.15 1.00 -6.20
C PHE A 208 -7.62 -0.37 -5.77
N ILE A 209 -7.81 -0.69 -4.48
CA ILE A 209 -7.55 -2.01 -3.92
C ILE A 209 -8.81 -2.56 -3.25
N TYR A 210 -8.88 -3.88 -3.13
CA TYR A 210 -9.84 -4.56 -2.27
C TYR A 210 -9.17 -4.84 -0.92
N HIS A 211 -9.61 -4.17 0.12
CA HIS A 211 -9.02 -4.32 1.44
C HIS A 211 -9.79 -5.38 2.24
N LYS A 212 -9.19 -6.53 2.50
CA LYS A 212 -9.80 -7.65 3.19
C LYS A 212 -10.11 -7.31 4.64
N ARG A 213 -11.38 -7.02 4.91
CA ARG A 213 -11.84 -6.64 6.25
C ARG A 213 -11.94 -7.85 7.17
N ARG A 214 -11.97 -7.58 8.48
CA ARG A 214 -12.17 -8.62 9.50
C ARG A 214 -13.48 -9.38 9.25
N THR A 215 -13.44 -10.70 9.47
CA THR A 215 -14.60 -11.58 9.26
C THR A 215 -15.55 -11.63 10.45
N LYS A 216 -15.14 -11.11 11.63
CA LYS A 216 -15.91 -11.10 12.88
C LYS A 216 -16.01 -9.69 13.45
N PHE A 217 -17.21 -9.29 13.91
CA PHE A 217 -17.41 -8.01 14.58
C PHE A 217 -16.54 -7.85 15.83
N SER A 218 -16.31 -8.90 16.60
CA SER A 218 -15.44 -8.84 17.79
C SER A 218 -13.99 -8.44 17.45
N GLN A 219 -13.48 -8.86 16.30
CA GLN A 219 -12.15 -8.46 15.82
C GLN A 219 -12.16 -7.00 15.37
N PHE A 220 -13.24 -6.56 14.73
CA PHE A 220 -13.42 -5.16 14.31
C PHE A 220 -13.50 -4.23 15.53
N PHE A 221 -14.29 -4.57 16.55
CA PHE A 221 -14.34 -3.78 17.79
C PHE A 221 -13.00 -3.69 18.51
N LYS A 222 -12.20 -4.76 18.52
CA LYS A 222 -10.83 -4.70 19.08
C LYS A 222 -9.95 -3.71 18.30
N GLN A 223 -10.11 -3.62 16.98
CA GLN A 223 -9.35 -2.69 16.13
C GLN A 223 -9.73 -1.22 16.40
N LEU A 224 -10.96 -0.93 16.82
CA LEU A 224 -11.42 0.43 17.11
C LEU A 224 -11.04 0.92 18.52
N LYS A 225 -10.57 0.03 19.40
CA LYS A 225 -10.22 0.35 20.80
C LYS A 225 -8.77 0.81 21.00
N PHE A 226 -7.99 0.94 19.89
CA PHE A 226 -6.57 1.36 19.96
C PHE A 226 -6.34 2.64 19.17
#